data_d427261fa29470af647897a4ecf57a41
#
_entry.id   d427261fa29470af647897a4ecf57a41
#
_cell.length_a   1.000
_cell.length_b   1.000
_cell.length_c   1.000
_cell.angle_alpha   90.00
_cell.angle_beta   90.00
_cell.angle_gamma   90.00
#
_symmetry.space_group_name_H-M   'P 1'
#
loop_
_entity.id
_entity.type
_entity.pdbx_description
1 polymer ?
#
loop_
_entity_poly.entity_id
_entity_poly.type
_entity_poly.pdbx_seq_one_letter_code
_entity_poly.pdbx_strand_id
1 'polypeptide(L)'
;MENLITFDKVCLTYHTKESETPVLSDISFDVGRGELVGLVGPSGCGKTTILSLISGIIEPTSGIVLTDGQPPEKCDISGYMLQKDELLPWRTNMGNILLGAEIKKLDRQQIKEKAVRLLEKYDLAGVEKHYPTQLSGGMRQRIALIRTLVLAPQIILLDEPFSALDFQTRLQVVGDVYNMLHEEEMTAVFVTHDINEAISMCDRVAVLSSKPCRIKKMVDISEFNGIPPSERRLKGRFLEIYDEILRTMQSDTE
;
A
#
# COMPACT_ATOMS: atom_id res chain seq x y z
N MET A 1 -4.48 12.78 17.00
CA MET A 1 -5.17 12.17 15.84
C MET A 1 -5.61 10.77 16.25
N GLU A 2 -6.74 10.30 15.77
CA GLU A 2 -7.20 8.94 16.08
C GLU A 2 -6.44 7.96 15.19
N ASN A 3 -5.78 6.96 15.81
CA ASN A 3 -5.03 5.94 15.06
C ASN A 3 -6.01 4.96 14.42
N LEU A 4 -5.87 4.75 13.12
CA LEU A 4 -6.66 3.78 12.39
C LEU A 4 -6.00 2.39 12.39
N ILE A 5 -4.67 2.34 12.45
CA ILE A 5 -3.89 1.11 12.61
C ILE A 5 -2.98 1.28 13.82
N THR A 6 -2.90 0.23 14.65
CA THR A 6 -1.98 0.18 15.79
C THR A 6 -1.28 -1.16 15.85
N PHE A 7 0.04 -1.15 15.92
CA PHE A 7 0.89 -2.28 16.25
C PHE A 7 1.56 -2.02 17.59
N ASP A 8 1.40 -2.95 18.53
CA ASP A 8 2.06 -2.88 19.84
C ASP A 8 2.83 -4.18 20.10
N LYS A 9 4.16 -4.11 20.05
CA LYS A 9 5.12 -5.20 20.31
C LYS A 9 4.79 -6.47 19.54
N VAL A 10 4.44 -6.34 18.28
CA VAL A 10 4.00 -7.46 17.44
C VAL A 10 5.19 -8.33 17.06
N CYS A 11 5.06 -9.63 17.34
CA CYS A 11 5.98 -10.66 16.88
C CYS A 11 5.24 -11.68 16.02
N LEU A 12 5.92 -12.21 15.02
CA LEU A 12 5.42 -13.32 14.21
C LEU A 12 6.52 -14.33 13.92
N THR A 13 6.21 -15.59 14.23
CA THR A 13 7.06 -16.75 13.93
C THR A 13 6.24 -17.75 13.12
N TYR A 14 6.71 -18.12 11.94
CA TYR A 14 6.11 -19.24 11.19
C TYR A 14 6.63 -20.56 11.74
N HIS A 15 5.71 -21.46 12.06
CA HIS A 15 6.00 -22.79 12.52
C HIS A 15 5.76 -23.80 11.39
N THR A 16 6.79 -24.56 11.06
CA THR A 16 6.68 -25.74 10.18
C THR A 16 6.95 -26.99 11.01
N LYS A 17 6.73 -28.18 10.45
CA LYS A 17 7.05 -29.42 11.15
C LYS A 17 8.53 -29.58 11.48
N GLU A 18 9.39 -28.85 10.79
CA GLU A 18 10.85 -29.03 10.85
C GLU A 18 11.60 -27.79 11.41
N SER A 19 10.96 -26.62 11.45
CA SER A 19 11.60 -25.37 11.84
C SER A 19 10.64 -24.30 12.34
N GLU A 20 11.17 -23.43 13.20
CA GLU A 20 10.56 -22.16 13.57
C GLU A 20 11.33 -21.02 12.89
N THR A 21 10.62 -20.17 12.18
CA THR A 21 11.22 -19.04 11.47
C THR A 21 10.63 -17.73 11.99
N PRO A 22 11.37 -17.00 12.85
CA PRO A 22 10.93 -15.68 13.28
C PRO A 22 11.02 -14.70 12.11
N VAL A 23 9.92 -14.03 11.83
CA VAL A 23 9.82 -13.06 10.71
C VAL A 23 9.71 -11.65 11.23
N LEU A 24 8.87 -11.40 12.24
CA LEU A 24 8.72 -10.09 12.88
C LEU A 24 9.09 -10.19 14.36
N SER A 25 9.78 -9.17 14.87
CA SER A 25 10.22 -9.08 16.26
C SER A 25 10.04 -7.67 16.78
N ASP A 26 9.11 -7.52 17.74
CA ASP A 26 8.85 -6.26 18.46
C ASP A 26 8.52 -5.07 17.52
N ILE A 27 7.60 -5.30 16.59
CA ILE A 27 7.12 -4.27 15.68
C ILE A 27 6.09 -3.41 16.42
N SER A 28 6.36 -2.11 16.55
CA SER A 28 5.45 -1.13 17.15
C SER A 28 5.41 0.13 16.30
N PHE A 29 4.23 0.48 15.77
CA PHE A 29 3.95 1.73 15.06
C PHE A 29 2.44 1.94 14.97
N ASP A 30 2.07 3.15 14.59
CA ASP A 30 0.69 3.55 14.36
C ASP A 30 0.52 4.24 13.00
N VAL A 31 -0.70 4.25 12.50
CA VAL A 31 -1.09 5.00 11.30
C VAL A 31 -2.36 5.79 11.62
N GLY A 32 -2.28 7.10 11.47
CA GLY A 32 -3.41 8.01 11.63
C GLY A 32 -4.40 7.95 10.46
N ARG A 33 -5.63 8.45 10.67
CA ARG A 33 -6.60 8.60 9.58
C ARG A 33 -6.08 9.60 8.54
N GLY A 34 -6.18 9.25 7.25
CA GLY A 34 -5.70 10.06 6.13
C GLY A 34 -4.18 10.07 5.97
N GLU A 35 -3.45 9.29 6.76
CA GLU A 35 -1.99 9.20 6.70
C GLU A 35 -1.53 8.12 5.72
N LEU A 36 -0.47 8.42 4.96
CA LEU A 36 0.23 7.48 4.09
C LEU A 36 1.57 7.08 4.75
N VAL A 37 1.66 5.85 5.24
CA VAL A 37 2.88 5.32 5.87
C VAL A 37 3.60 4.35 4.94
N GLY A 38 4.88 4.62 4.66
CA GLY A 38 5.75 3.77 3.86
C GLY A 38 6.48 2.73 4.72
N LEU A 39 6.60 1.51 4.23
CA LEU A 39 7.45 0.46 4.81
C LEU A 39 8.57 0.15 3.83
N VAL A 40 9.82 0.52 4.17
CA VAL A 40 11.00 0.31 3.32
C VAL A 40 11.97 -0.63 4.01
N GLY A 41 12.47 -1.62 3.27
CA GLY A 41 13.44 -2.57 3.82
C GLY A 41 13.85 -3.64 2.80
N PRO A 42 14.81 -4.51 3.14
CA PRO A 42 15.32 -5.55 2.26
C PRO A 42 14.22 -6.50 1.75
N SER A 43 14.46 -7.12 0.60
CA SER A 43 13.54 -8.15 0.08
C SER A 43 13.43 -9.31 1.07
N GLY A 44 12.19 -9.77 1.28
CA GLY A 44 11.91 -10.89 2.19
C GLY A 44 12.03 -10.58 3.68
N CYS A 45 12.21 -9.31 4.12
CA CYS A 45 12.28 -8.99 5.54
C CYS A 45 10.96 -9.18 6.31
N GLY A 46 9.80 -9.10 5.64
CA GLY A 46 8.49 -9.26 6.29
C GLY A 46 7.47 -8.16 5.97
N LYS A 47 7.74 -7.30 4.98
CA LYS A 47 6.83 -6.21 4.59
C LYS A 47 5.41 -6.69 4.24
N THR A 48 5.29 -7.65 3.33
CA THR A 48 4.01 -8.29 2.97
C THR A 48 3.35 -8.98 4.17
N THR A 49 4.15 -9.49 5.11
CA THR A 49 3.65 -10.07 6.36
C THR A 49 2.97 -9.02 7.23
N ILE A 50 3.54 -7.82 7.33
CA ILE A 50 2.90 -6.69 8.05
C ILE A 50 1.56 -6.33 7.40
N LEU A 51 1.50 -6.25 6.06
CA LEU A 51 0.22 -6.00 5.36
C LEU A 51 -0.81 -7.12 5.61
N SER A 52 -0.35 -8.38 5.67
CA SER A 52 -1.22 -9.53 5.94
C SER A 52 -1.79 -9.51 7.36
N LEU A 53 -1.03 -8.98 8.34
CA LEU A 53 -1.52 -8.74 9.69
C LEU A 53 -2.57 -7.62 9.73
N ILE A 54 -2.34 -6.50 9.03
CA ILE A 54 -3.29 -5.38 8.95
C ILE A 54 -4.61 -5.82 8.32
N SER A 55 -4.54 -6.68 7.29
CA SER A 55 -5.74 -7.19 6.60
C SER A 55 -6.44 -8.33 7.31
N GLY A 56 -5.91 -8.83 8.45
CA GLY A 56 -6.48 -9.96 9.19
C GLY A 56 -6.36 -11.32 8.49
N ILE A 57 -5.53 -11.44 7.45
CA ILE A 57 -5.27 -12.72 6.75
C ILE A 57 -4.48 -13.68 7.65
N ILE A 58 -3.60 -13.13 8.50
CA ILE A 58 -2.83 -13.87 9.50
C ILE A 58 -2.93 -13.17 10.85
N GLU A 59 -2.74 -13.92 11.92
CA GLU A 59 -2.70 -13.42 13.29
C GLU A 59 -1.25 -13.35 13.79
N PRO A 60 -0.91 -12.40 14.69
CA PRO A 60 0.43 -12.34 15.28
C PRO A 60 0.65 -13.49 16.28
N THR A 61 1.92 -13.93 16.44
CA THR A 61 2.28 -14.91 17.48
C THR A 61 2.20 -14.27 18.87
N SER A 62 2.52 -12.98 19.00
CA SER A 62 2.37 -12.18 20.22
C SER A 62 2.30 -10.69 19.89
N GLY A 63 1.90 -9.88 20.86
CA GLY A 63 1.63 -8.45 20.66
C GLY A 63 0.19 -8.22 20.19
N ILE A 64 -0.12 -6.97 19.82
CA ILE A 64 -1.48 -6.56 19.49
C ILE A 64 -1.44 -5.82 18.15
N VAL A 65 -2.34 -6.23 17.23
CA VAL A 65 -2.67 -5.48 16.02
C VAL A 65 -4.12 -5.04 16.12
N LEU A 66 -4.37 -3.75 15.95
CA LEU A 66 -5.71 -3.20 15.90
C LEU A 66 -5.91 -2.41 14.60
N THR A 67 -7.10 -2.53 14.05
CA THR A 67 -7.59 -1.77 12.91
C THR A 67 -8.92 -1.16 13.32
N ASP A 68 -9.01 0.18 13.32
CA ASP A 68 -10.17 0.92 13.85
C ASP A 68 -10.54 0.49 15.30
N GLY A 69 -9.51 0.29 16.13
CA GLY A 69 -9.65 -0.11 17.52
C GLY A 69 -10.08 -1.55 17.76
N GLN A 70 -10.19 -2.38 16.72
CA GLN A 70 -10.62 -3.78 16.80
C GLN A 70 -9.57 -4.72 16.16
N PRO A 71 -9.56 -6.01 16.51
CA PRO A 71 -8.76 -7.00 15.81
C PRO A 71 -9.08 -7.03 14.30
N PRO A 72 -8.06 -7.08 13.41
CA PRO A 72 -8.24 -6.93 11.97
C PRO A 72 -9.21 -7.94 11.33
N GLU A 73 -9.25 -9.17 11.82
CA GLU A 73 -10.16 -10.22 11.33
C GLU A 73 -11.65 -9.91 11.54
N LYS A 74 -11.96 -8.92 12.39
CA LYS A 74 -13.33 -8.43 12.63
C LYS A 74 -13.67 -7.18 11.82
N CYS A 75 -12.69 -6.67 11.06
CA CYS A 75 -12.82 -5.42 10.31
C CYS A 75 -12.77 -5.70 8.80
N ASP A 76 -13.83 -5.33 8.07
CA ASP A 76 -13.84 -5.37 6.59
C ASP A 76 -13.64 -3.97 6.02
N ILE A 77 -12.57 -3.30 6.44
CA ILE A 77 -12.29 -1.90 6.10
C ILE A 77 -11.06 -1.72 5.23
N SER A 78 -10.28 -2.78 4.98
CA SER A 78 -9.07 -2.71 4.17
C SER A 78 -9.31 -3.13 2.72
N GLY A 79 -8.69 -2.38 1.80
CA GLY A 79 -8.53 -2.75 0.41
C GLY A 79 -7.09 -3.14 0.14
N TYR A 80 -6.84 -4.27 -0.52
CA TYR A 80 -5.50 -4.78 -0.78
C TYR A 80 -5.18 -4.68 -2.27
N MET A 81 -4.06 -4.02 -2.61
CA MET A 81 -3.49 -3.98 -3.94
C MET A 81 -2.16 -4.74 -3.94
N LEU A 82 -2.14 -5.86 -4.64
CA LEU A 82 -1.01 -6.76 -4.73
C LEU A 82 0.09 -6.21 -5.65
N GLN A 83 1.29 -6.77 -5.55
CA GLN A 83 2.47 -6.42 -6.34
C GLN A 83 2.22 -6.42 -7.86
N LYS A 84 1.41 -7.33 -8.35
CA LYS A 84 0.87 -7.32 -9.71
C LYS A 84 -0.54 -6.76 -9.69
N ASP A 85 -0.99 -6.21 -10.82
CA ASP A 85 -2.35 -5.67 -10.96
C ASP A 85 -3.45 -6.72 -10.68
N GLU A 86 -3.12 -8.00 -10.86
CA GLU A 86 -3.99 -9.18 -10.63
C GLU A 86 -5.40 -8.96 -11.22
N LEU A 87 -5.46 -8.28 -12.36
CA LEU A 87 -6.68 -8.17 -13.14
C LEU A 87 -6.95 -9.49 -13.84
N LEU A 88 -8.17 -9.98 -13.76
CA LEU A 88 -8.58 -11.22 -14.39
C LEU A 88 -8.64 -11.03 -15.91
N PRO A 89 -7.75 -11.67 -16.70
CA PRO A 89 -7.61 -11.37 -18.13
C PRO A 89 -8.83 -11.77 -18.96
N TRP A 90 -9.68 -12.66 -18.46
CA TRP A 90 -10.94 -13.10 -19.10
C TRP A 90 -12.14 -12.24 -18.74
N ARG A 91 -11.98 -11.25 -17.86
CA ARG A 91 -13.02 -10.26 -17.53
C ARG A 91 -12.69 -8.92 -18.18
N THR A 92 -13.71 -8.18 -18.56
CA THR A 92 -13.58 -6.78 -18.96
C THR A 92 -13.06 -5.94 -17.78
N ASN A 93 -12.57 -4.73 -18.03
CA ASN A 93 -12.11 -3.83 -16.99
C ASN A 93 -13.24 -3.50 -16.00
N MET A 94 -14.44 -3.18 -16.50
CA MET A 94 -15.60 -3.00 -15.62
C MET A 94 -15.92 -4.27 -14.83
N GLY A 95 -15.81 -5.45 -15.45
CA GLY A 95 -16.02 -6.74 -14.77
C GLY A 95 -14.98 -6.99 -13.66
N ASN A 96 -13.75 -6.54 -13.83
CA ASN A 96 -12.72 -6.56 -12.78
C ASN A 96 -13.06 -5.59 -11.64
N ILE A 97 -13.44 -4.36 -11.96
CA ILE A 97 -13.79 -3.33 -10.97
C ILE A 97 -14.97 -3.78 -10.09
N LEU A 98 -15.98 -4.40 -10.70
CA LEU A 98 -17.17 -4.85 -9.97
C LEU A 98 -17.00 -6.16 -9.21
N LEU A 99 -15.87 -6.85 -9.34
CA LEU A 99 -15.63 -8.18 -8.74
C LEU A 99 -15.85 -8.19 -7.21
N GLY A 100 -15.31 -7.20 -6.50
CA GLY A 100 -15.48 -7.10 -5.06
C GLY A 100 -16.94 -6.89 -4.64
N ALA A 101 -17.69 -6.10 -5.41
CA ALA A 101 -19.13 -5.89 -5.17
C ALA A 101 -19.93 -7.17 -5.41
N GLU A 102 -19.57 -7.96 -6.43
CA GLU A 102 -20.20 -9.26 -6.69
C GLU A 102 -19.96 -10.24 -5.53
N ILE A 103 -18.74 -10.30 -5.00
CA ILE A 103 -18.38 -11.17 -3.88
C ILE A 103 -19.10 -10.75 -2.59
N LYS A 104 -19.11 -9.44 -2.29
CA LYS A 104 -19.75 -8.87 -1.09
C LYS A 104 -21.26 -8.71 -1.23
N LYS A 105 -21.83 -9.08 -2.38
CA LYS A 105 -23.28 -8.96 -2.70
C LYS A 105 -23.82 -7.52 -2.48
N LEU A 106 -23.01 -6.53 -2.83
CA LEU A 106 -23.39 -5.11 -2.78
C LEU A 106 -24.28 -4.74 -3.98
N ASP A 107 -24.95 -3.57 -3.88
CA ASP A 107 -25.74 -3.05 -4.99
C ASP A 107 -24.84 -2.77 -6.21
N ARG A 108 -24.95 -3.66 -7.21
CA ARG A 108 -24.15 -3.61 -8.42
C ARG A 108 -24.34 -2.32 -9.20
N GLN A 109 -25.56 -1.75 -9.20
CA GLN A 109 -25.85 -0.54 -9.97
C GLN A 109 -25.17 0.67 -9.33
N GLN A 110 -25.27 0.81 -8.01
CA GLN A 110 -24.62 1.88 -7.25
C GLN A 110 -23.10 1.83 -7.40
N ILE A 111 -22.50 0.64 -7.26
CA ILE A 111 -21.05 0.46 -7.42
C ILE A 111 -20.60 0.74 -8.86
N LYS A 112 -21.41 0.36 -9.87
CA LYS A 112 -21.12 0.65 -11.27
C LYS A 112 -21.13 2.15 -11.57
N GLU A 113 -22.07 2.90 -11.02
CA GLU A 113 -22.12 4.36 -11.17
C GLU A 113 -20.88 5.02 -10.54
N LYS A 114 -20.46 4.55 -9.36
CA LYS A 114 -19.22 5.00 -8.73
C LYS A 114 -17.99 4.65 -9.58
N ALA A 115 -17.94 3.43 -10.14
CA ALA A 115 -16.87 2.99 -11.01
C ALA A 115 -16.73 3.87 -12.25
N VAL A 116 -17.84 4.23 -12.91
CA VAL A 116 -17.83 5.12 -14.08
C VAL A 116 -17.27 6.49 -13.71
N ARG A 117 -17.74 7.08 -12.60
CA ARG A 117 -17.20 8.37 -12.12
C ARG A 117 -15.69 8.33 -11.85
N LEU A 118 -15.19 7.25 -11.23
CA LEU A 118 -13.77 7.09 -10.99
C LEU A 118 -12.98 6.91 -12.30
N LEU A 119 -13.51 6.15 -13.26
CA LEU A 119 -12.88 5.98 -14.58
C LEU A 119 -12.80 7.31 -15.34
N GLU A 120 -13.86 8.12 -15.32
CA GLU A 120 -13.87 9.45 -15.92
C GLU A 120 -12.88 10.39 -15.22
N LYS A 121 -12.92 10.42 -13.87
CA LYS A 121 -12.05 11.28 -13.04
C LYS A 121 -10.56 11.02 -13.27
N TYR A 122 -10.18 9.78 -13.58
CA TYR A 122 -8.78 9.37 -13.71
C TYR A 122 -8.37 9.02 -15.15
N ASP A 123 -9.02 9.66 -16.14
CA ASP A 123 -8.68 9.55 -17.56
C ASP A 123 -8.70 8.13 -18.13
N LEU A 124 -9.65 7.31 -17.67
CA LEU A 124 -9.88 5.93 -18.12
C LEU A 124 -11.28 5.72 -18.71
N ALA A 125 -11.96 6.81 -19.14
CA ALA A 125 -13.22 6.71 -19.82
C ALA A 125 -13.07 5.95 -21.15
N GLY A 126 -14.06 5.10 -21.48
CA GLY A 126 -14.11 4.36 -22.75
C GLY A 126 -13.39 2.99 -22.72
N VAL A 127 -12.67 2.64 -21.62
CA VAL A 127 -12.00 1.32 -21.52
C VAL A 127 -12.80 0.29 -20.74
N GLU A 128 -14.03 0.57 -20.35
CA GLU A 128 -14.88 -0.26 -19.48
C GLU A 128 -15.11 -1.65 -20.06
N LYS A 129 -15.29 -1.73 -21.39
CA LYS A 129 -15.55 -2.97 -22.13
C LYS A 129 -14.28 -3.67 -22.64
N HIS A 130 -13.12 -3.00 -22.53
CA HIS A 130 -11.85 -3.58 -22.91
C HIS A 130 -11.39 -4.62 -21.86
N TYR A 131 -10.48 -5.49 -22.28
CA TYR A 131 -9.82 -6.47 -21.43
C TYR A 131 -8.48 -5.93 -20.93
N PRO A 132 -7.95 -6.41 -19.79
CA PRO A 132 -6.67 -5.96 -19.25
C PRO A 132 -5.50 -6.05 -20.24
N THR A 133 -5.50 -7.06 -21.11
CA THR A 133 -4.48 -7.26 -22.14
C THR A 133 -4.42 -6.16 -23.21
N GLN A 134 -5.44 -5.33 -23.31
CA GLN A 134 -5.54 -4.21 -24.24
C GLN A 134 -5.04 -2.88 -23.65
N LEU A 135 -4.62 -2.88 -22.38
CA LEU A 135 -4.21 -1.70 -21.63
C LEU A 135 -2.68 -1.64 -21.48
N SER A 136 -2.15 -0.41 -21.35
CA SER A 136 -0.78 -0.20 -20.90
C SER A 136 -0.61 -0.63 -19.43
N GLY A 137 0.64 -0.84 -18.98
CA GLY A 137 0.93 -1.19 -17.58
C GLY A 137 0.36 -0.17 -16.59
N GLY A 138 0.55 1.13 -16.85
CA GLY A 138 0.01 2.20 -16.00
C GLY A 138 -1.52 2.23 -15.97
N MET A 139 -2.19 2.00 -17.10
CA MET A 139 -3.65 1.89 -17.13
C MET A 139 -4.14 0.70 -16.29
N ARG A 140 -3.48 -0.45 -16.38
CA ARG A 140 -3.84 -1.61 -15.55
C ARG A 140 -3.69 -1.31 -14.05
N GLN A 141 -2.60 -0.64 -13.63
CA GLN A 141 -2.41 -0.25 -12.23
C GLN A 141 -3.53 0.68 -11.73
N ARG A 142 -3.90 1.69 -12.53
CA ARG A 142 -5.02 2.59 -12.19
C ARG A 142 -6.35 1.84 -12.12
N ILE A 143 -6.63 0.91 -13.02
CA ILE A 143 -7.82 0.05 -12.95
C ILE A 143 -7.81 -0.82 -11.69
N ALA A 144 -6.67 -1.40 -11.31
CA ALA A 144 -6.54 -2.20 -10.10
C ALA A 144 -6.78 -1.35 -8.83
N LEU A 145 -6.30 -0.09 -8.82
CA LEU A 145 -6.59 0.82 -7.72
C LEU A 145 -8.08 1.22 -7.69
N ILE A 146 -8.70 1.53 -8.83
CA ILE A 146 -10.15 1.82 -8.92
C ILE A 146 -10.97 0.62 -8.44
N ARG A 147 -10.59 -0.62 -8.79
CA ARG A 147 -11.22 -1.85 -8.27
C ARG A 147 -11.25 -1.87 -6.74
N THR A 148 -10.20 -1.35 -6.11
CA THR A 148 -10.09 -1.27 -4.65
C THR A 148 -10.91 -0.09 -4.11
N LEU A 149 -10.74 1.11 -4.68
CA LEU A 149 -11.39 2.36 -4.24
C LEU A 149 -12.92 2.33 -4.38
N VAL A 150 -13.44 1.62 -5.37
CA VAL A 150 -14.89 1.57 -5.62
C VAL A 150 -15.68 1.01 -4.44
N LEU A 151 -15.05 0.14 -3.65
CA LEU A 151 -15.62 -0.46 -2.45
C LEU A 151 -15.60 0.47 -1.23
N ALA A 152 -15.02 1.67 -1.35
CA ALA A 152 -14.86 2.65 -0.27
C ALA A 152 -14.18 2.09 0.97
N PRO A 153 -13.00 1.45 0.86
CA PRO A 153 -12.28 0.98 2.03
C PRO A 153 -11.84 2.20 2.87
N GLN A 154 -11.59 2.01 4.16
CA GLN A 154 -10.98 3.05 5.00
C GLN A 154 -9.46 3.02 4.93
N ILE A 155 -8.88 1.85 4.62
CA ILE A 155 -7.43 1.62 4.52
C ILE A 155 -7.13 0.99 3.16
N ILE A 156 -6.07 1.46 2.52
CA ILE A 156 -5.50 0.82 1.34
C ILE A 156 -4.11 0.27 1.67
N LEU A 157 -3.93 -1.01 1.37
CA LEU A 157 -2.66 -1.72 1.51
C LEU A 157 -2.06 -1.89 0.12
N LEU A 158 -0.87 -1.32 -0.09
CA LEU A 158 -0.18 -1.32 -1.38
C LEU A 158 1.13 -2.12 -1.25
N ASP A 159 1.19 -3.30 -1.88
CA ASP A 159 2.36 -4.17 -1.84
C ASP A 159 3.16 -4.04 -3.14
N GLU A 160 4.25 -3.26 -3.12
CA GLU A 160 5.14 -3.00 -4.26
C GLU A 160 4.41 -2.69 -5.58
N PRO A 161 3.42 -1.79 -5.60
CA PRO A 161 2.49 -1.65 -6.72
C PRO A 161 3.15 -1.19 -8.03
N PHE A 162 4.37 -0.66 -8.00
CA PHE A 162 5.04 -0.10 -9.18
C PHE A 162 6.20 -0.96 -9.68
N SER A 163 6.50 -2.08 -9.03
CA SER A 163 7.69 -2.90 -9.32
C SER A 163 7.72 -3.49 -10.74
N ALA A 164 6.55 -3.69 -11.36
CA ALA A 164 6.43 -4.26 -12.71
C ALA A 164 6.44 -3.19 -13.83
N LEU A 165 6.57 -1.91 -13.50
CA LEU A 165 6.53 -0.80 -14.47
C LEU A 165 7.95 -0.37 -14.89
N ASP A 166 8.10 0.03 -16.17
CA ASP A 166 9.28 0.72 -16.62
C ASP A 166 9.42 2.10 -15.95
N PHE A 167 10.61 2.68 -16.01
CA PHE A 167 10.94 3.89 -15.26
C PHE A 167 10.04 5.09 -15.60
N GLN A 168 9.74 5.34 -16.88
CA GLN A 168 8.94 6.51 -17.29
C GLN A 168 7.47 6.34 -16.87
N THR A 169 6.90 5.19 -17.15
CA THR A 169 5.53 4.82 -16.73
C THR A 169 5.40 4.90 -15.20
N ARG A 170 6.41 4.42 -14.47
CA ARG A 170 6.43 4.45 -13.01
C ARG A 170 6.34 5.85 -12.45
N LEU A 171 7.12 6.80 -12.97
CA LEU A 171 7.09 8.20 -12.51
C LEU A 171 5.71 8.83 -12.66
N GLN A 172 5.03 8.56 -13.76
CA GLN A 172 3.68 9.06 -14.02
C GLN A 172 2.67 8.40 -13.08
N VAL A 173 2.69 7.06 -12.99
CA VAL A 173 1.72 6.29 -12.19
C VAL A 173 1.87 6.57 -10.69
N VAL A 174 3.08 6.80 -10.18
CA VAL A 174 3.31 7.25 -8.79
C VAL A 174 2.56 8.55 -8.52
N GLY A 175 2.64 9.52 -9.44
CA GLY A 175 1.89 10.77 -9.32
C GLY A 175 0.37 10.57 -9.38
N ASP A 176 -0.10 9.76 -10.32
CA ASP A 176 -1.52 9.45 -10.48
C ASP A 176 -2.08 8.77 -9.21
N VAL A 177 -1.39 7.75 -8.70
CA VAL A 177 -1.80 7.02 -7.49
C VAL A 177 -1.78 7.92 -6.26
N TYR A 178 -0.74 8.75 -6.09
CA TYR A 178 -0.68 9.72 -5.00
C TYR A 178 -1.90 10.64 -5.02
N ASN A 179 -2.20 11.23 -6.17
CA ASN A 179 -3.35 12.12 -6.32
C ASN A 179 -4.66 11.39 -5.99
N MET A 180 -4.84 10.15 -6.49
CA MET A 180 -6.02 9.33 -6.21
C MET A 180 -6.21 9.08 -4.72
N LEU A 181 -5.14 8.72 -3.99
CA LEU A 181 -5.20 8.47 -2.56
C LEU A 181 -5.49 9.74 -1.76
N HIS A 182 -4.85 10.84 -2.15
CA HIS A 182 -4.98 12.12 -1.47
C HIS A 182 -6.35 12.77 -1.69
N GLU A 183 -6.86 12.75 -2.91
CA GLU A 183 -8.19 13.30 -3.25
C GLU A 183 -9.36 12.51 -2.64
N GLU A 184 -9.18 11.22 -2.40
CA GLU A 184 -10.16 10.37 -1.73
C GLU A 184 -9.91 10.31 -0.20
N GLU A 185 -8.96 11.12 0.34
CA GLU A 185 -8.60 11.19 1.76
C GLU A 185 -8.29 9.81 2.38
N MET A 186 -7.60 8.95 1.62
CA MET A 186 -7.36 7.57 1.99
C MET A 186 -6.24 7.44 3.01
N THR A 187 -6.43 6.55 3.99
CA THR A 187 -5.33 6.04 4.81
C THR A 187 -4.66 4.90 4.06
N ALA A 188 -3.32 4.91 3.95
CA ALA A 188 -2.63 3.85 3.23
C ALA A 188 -1.35 3.39 3.93
N VAL A 189 -1.06 2.08 3.79
CA VAL A 189 0.24 1.49 4.08
C VAL A 189 0.87 1.03 2.76
N PHE A 190 2.00 1.62 2.44
CA PHE A 190 2.71 1.44 1.18
C PHE A 190 4.02 0.69 1.40
N VAL A 191 4.14 -0.47 0.80
CA VAL A 191 5.34 -1.29 0.82
C VAL A 191 6.13 -1.09 -0.47
N THR A 192 7.41 -0.78 -0.34
CA THR A 192 8.34 -0.69 -1.48
C THR A 192 9.76 -1.01 -1.05
N HIS A 193 10.62 -1.33 -2.00
CA HIS A 193 12.07 -1.38 -1.83
C HIS A 193 12.76 -0.14 -2.43
N ASP A 194 12.01 0.76 -3.08
CA ASP A 194 12.52 2.01 -3.66
C ASP A 194 12.29 3.18 -2.70
N ILE A 195 13.40 3.72 -2.16
CA ILE A 195 13.39 4.85 -1.24
C ILE A 195 12.76 6.09 -1.90
N ASN A 196 12.98 6.29 -3.22
CA ASN A 196 12.42 7.45 -3.92
C ASN A 196 10.89 7.38 -3.98
N GLU A 197 10.31 6.18 -4.17
CA GLU A 197 8.87 6.00 -4.15
C GLU A 197 8.32 6.34 -2.76
N ALA A 198 8.94 5.82 -1.70
CA ALA A 198 8.50 6.05 -0.33
C ALA A 198 8.50 7.54 0.03
N ILE A 199 9.59 8.28 -0.25
CA ILE A 199 9.66 9.73 0.01
C ILE A 199 8.67 10.50 -0.88
N SER A 200 8.45 10.04 -2.11
CA SER A 200 7.53 10.72 -3.03
C SER A 200 6.07 10.60 -2.64
N MET A 201 5.68 9.52 -1.93
CA MET A 201 4.26 9.23 -1.68
C MET A 201 3.84 9.39 -0.21
N CYS A 202 4.74 9.11 0.74
CA CYS A 202 4.34 8.94 2.13
C CYS A 202 4.50 10.21 2.97
N ASP A 203 3.83 10.22 4.12
CA ASP A 203 3.97 11.24 5.17
C ASP A 203 5.03 10.81 6.19
N ARG A 204 5.12 9.50 6.46
CA ARG A 204 6.15 8.87 7.30
C ARG A 204 6.65 7.59 6.65
N VAL A 205 7.92 7.25 6.89
CA VAL A 205 8.54 6.01 6.41
C VAL A 205 9.15 5.22 7.57
N ALA A 206 8.71 3.99 7.74
CA ALA A 206 9.34 3.01 8.61
C ALA A 206 10.46 2.30 7.87
N VAL A 207 11.68 2.47 8.35
CA VAL A 207 12.86 1.75 7.85
C VAL A 207 12.99 0.44 8.61
N LEU A 208 12.94 -0.67 7.87
CA LEU A 208 12.89 -2.02 8.43
C LEU A 208 14.26 -2.70 8.35
N SER A 209 14.58 -3.55 9.34
CA SER A 209 15.75 -4.40 9.35
C SER A 209 15.57 -5.66 8.47
N SER A 210 16.63 -6.43 8.29
CA SER A 210 16.58 -7.82 7.85
C SER A 210 15.84 -8.71 8.87
N LYS A 211 15.67 -10.01 8.55
CA LYS A 211 15.00 -10.97 9.44
C LYS A 211 15.84 -11.27 10.71
N PRO A 212 15.18 -11.35 11.88
CA PRO A 212 13.79 -11.01 12.15
C PRO A 212 13.55 -9.49 12.03
N CYS A 213 12.53 -9.11 11.29
CA CYS A 213 12.22 -7.73 10.96
C CYS A 213 11.91 -6.90 12.21
N ARG A 214 12.53 -5.73 12.31
CA ARG A 214 12.25 -4.69 13.32
C ARG A 214 12.17 -3.34 12.64
N ILE A 215 11.49 -2.39 13.27
CA ILE A 215 11.57 -0.99 12.84
C ILE A 215 12.86 -0.40 13.41
N LYS A 216 13.78 -0.04 12.54
CA LYS A 216 15.02 0.65 12.90
C LYS A 216 14.79 2.13 13.19
N LYS A 217 13.97 2.76 12.35
CA LYS A 217 13.67 4.19 12.44
C LYS A 217 12.35 4.51 11.76
N MET A 218 11.59 5.43 12.35
CA MET A 218 10.51 6.16 11.70
C MET A 218 11.07 7.49 11.22
N VAL A 219 10.94 7.77 9.93
CA VAL A 219 11.38 9.02 9.30
C VAL A 219 10.15 9.82 8.94
N ASP A 220 10.08 11.05 9.43
CA ASP A 220 9.00 11.99 9.14
C ASP A 220 9.28 12.69 7.81
N ILE A 221 8.29 12.68 6.92
CA ILE A 221 8.34 13.29 5.59
C ILE A 221 7.23 14.32 5.42
N SER A 222 6.49 14.63 6.48
CA SER A 222 5.33 15.53 6.48
C SER A 222 5.66 16.95 5.97
N GLU A 223 6.92 17.36 5.95
CA GLU A 223 7.35 18.61 5.33
C GLU A 223 7.03 18.70 3.82
N PHE A 224 6.78 17.57 3.17
CA PHE A 224 6.38 17.50 1.77
C PHE A 224 4.86 17.38 1.56
N ASN A 225 4.06 17.44 2.62
CA ASN A 225 2.61 17.35 2.50
C ASN A 225 2.07 18.46 1.61
N GLY A 226 1.16 18.09 0.69
CA GLY A 226 0.63 18.98 -0.33
C GLY A 226 1.59 19.27 -1.51
N ILE A 227 2.82 18.73 -1.50
CA ILE A 227 3.75 18.84 -2.64
C ILE A 227 3.61 17.59 -3.50
N PRO A 228 3.34 17.72 -4.81
CA PRO A 228 3.24 16.58 -5.72
C PRO A 228 4.54 15.74 -5.77
N PRO A 229 4.47 14.42 -5.98
CA PRO A 229 5.63 13.53 -6.07
C PRO A 229 6.75 14.00 -7.00
N SER A 230 6.39 14.56 -8.16
CA SER A 230 7.35 15.10 -9.15
C SER A 230 8.14 16.29 -8.62
N GLU A 231 7.54 17.13 -7.77
CA GLU A 231 8.17 18.32 -7.20
C GLU A 231 8.98 18.02 -5.94
N ARG A 232 8.59 17.01 -5.14
CA ARG A 232 9.33 16.62 -3.93
C ARG A 232 10.79 16.32 -4.26
N ARG A 233 11.05 15.65 -5.40
CA ARG A 233 12.40 15.28 -5.87
C ARG A 233 13.30 16.49 -6.21
N LEU A 234 12.71 17.65 -6.44
CA LEU A 234 13.44 18.89 -6.74
C LEU A 234 13.85 19.66 -5.47
N LYS A 235 13.39 19.23 -4.31
CA LYS A 235 13.72 19.87 -3.02
C LYS A 235 15.06 19.33 -2.49
N GLY A 236 15.93 20.21 -2.01
CA GLY A 236 17.24 19.80 -1.45
C GLY A 236 17.12 18.81 -0.28
N ARG A 237 16.10 18.97 0.55
CA ARG A 237 15.80 18.08 1.67
C ARG A 237 15.48 16.64 1.26
N PHE A 238 15.00 16.42 0.04
CA PHE A 238 14.74 15.07 -0.50
C PHE A 238 15.99 14.19 -0.47
N LEU A 239 17.14 14.73 -0.89
CA LEU A 239 18.40 13.98 -0.89
C LEU A 239 18.90 13.69 0.53
N GLU A 240 18.70 14.61 1.47
CA GLU A 240 19.08 14.39 2.87
C GLU A 240 18.26 13.25 3.50
N ILE A 241 16.94 13.21 3.26
CA ILE A 241 16.07 12.14 3.72
C ILE A 241 16.41 10.82 3.04
N TYR A 242 16.70 10.85 1.74
CA TYR A 242 17.13 9.67 1.00
C TYR A 242 18.40 9.06 1.62
N ASP A 243 19.42 9.89 1.88
CA ASP A 243 20.68 9.47 2.49
C ASP A 243 20.46 8.94 3.93
N GLU A 244 19.57 9.57 4.68
CA GLU A 244 19.21 9.13 6.03
C GLU A 244 18.60 7.73 6.01
N ILE A 245 17.61 7.48 5.15
CA ILE A 245 16.96 6.18 5.00
C ILE A 245 17.98 5.14 4.53
N LEU A 246 18.79 5.46 3.52
CA LEU A 246 19.80 4.57 2.97
C LEU A 246 20.83 4.13 4.02
N ARG A 247 21.39 5.08 4.78
CA ARG A 247 22.33 4.79 5.87
C ARG A 247 21.68 3.92 6.96
N THR A 248 20.43 4.23 7.32
CA THR A 248 19.68 3.44 8.30
C THR A 248 19.47 2.01 7.81
N MET A 249 19.18 1.80 6.53
CA MET A 249 19.06 0.45 5.95
C MET A 249 20.38 -0.31 5.99
N GLN A 250 21.49 0.37 5.74
CA GLN A 250 22.84 -0.25 5.66
C GLN A 250 23.47 -0.56 7.02
N SER A 251 23.02 0.04 8.10
CA SER A 251 23.61 -0.11 9.44
C SER A 251 23.52 -1.51 10.07
N ASP A 252 22.87 -2.50 9.43
CA ASP A 252 22.80 -3.91 9.89
C ASP A 252 23.94 -4.80 9.38
N THR A 253 24.95 -4.24 8.75
CA THR A 253 26.05 -5.02 8.13
C THR A 253 27.29 -5.13 9.01
N GLU A 254 27.19 -4.75 10.29
CA GLU A 254 28.27 -4.98 11.29
C GLU A 254 27.87 -5.97 12.38
#